data_e9eb841c69c3538e2cdded4e4c2353d4
#
_entry.id   e9eb841c69c3538e2cdded4e4c2353d4
#
_cell.length_a   1.000
_cell.length_b   1.000
_cell.length_c   1.000
_cell.angle_alpha   90.00
_cell.angle_beta   90.00
_cell.angle_gamma   90.00
#
_symmetry.space_group_name_H-M   'P 1'
#
loop_
_entity.id
_entity.type
_entity.pdbx_description
1 polymer ?
#
loop_
_entity_poly.entity_id
_entity_poly.type
_entity_poly.pdbx_seq_one_letter_code
_entity_poly.pdbx_strand_id
1 'polypeptide(L)'
;MPPRKRIGDIMLEHGFITEDQLQLALVEQKKTGELLGSVLFGLGFISQKNLFKVLSATQQDDRSAPAKEDSGLDVPEEIDYLVQQSSAIFQKTTDLHKAELDSPHSPLVNLVEKILINGIRRGATDVHINPDMKGVRIRYRVDGVLHHGMFLPGKLLNPIVSRIKVMGRMNIAETRLPQDGSAEFFYKNRGLDLRISSFPVIGGENIVIRILDKSQVLVGLESLGFLEEDIESIAESLALPYGMILVTGPTGSGKTTSLYSFLSMINSVNRNMFTIEDPVEYHLPLARQAQVNVKAGLTFATGLRSILRQDPDVILVGEMRDSETAELAVRAALTGHLVFSTLHTNDAVSSIVRLTDIGIDPFLVSSTIDTIVAQRLARILCVHCKEPLPADNPAYQAAAADPAVHTLYRSIGCRACDNSGFKGRTVIYEILKVNRRIRELINKRASIDDILQAAIDNGFHGMNVIGMKKVLLGITTLEEVRSLARSAN
;
A
#
# COMPACT_ATOMS: atom_id res chain seq x y z
N MET A 1 -45.60 28.77 17.09
CA MET A 1 -44.72 27.67 16.66
C MET A 1 -45.25 26.40 17.30
N PRO A 2 -45.56 25.33 16.57
CA PRO A 2 -45.91 24.08 17.19
C PRO A 2 -44.74 23.54 18.00
N PRO A 3 -44.99 22.86 19.13
CA PRO A 3 -43.91 22.34 19.97
C PRO A 3 -43.07 21.32 19.17
N ARG A 4 -41.74 21.41 19.29
CA ARG A 4 -40.81 20.41 18.67
C ARG A 4 -41.17 19.02 19.19
N LYS A 5 -41.50 18.10 18.28
CA LYS A 5 -41.73 16.70 18.60
C LYS A 5 -40.47 16.08 19.19
N ARG A 6 -40.61 15.33 20.30
CA ARG A 6 -39.49 14.64 20.91
C ARG A 6 -39.09 13.44 20.04
N ILE A 7 -37.83 13.06 20.09
CA ILE A 7 -37.28 11.98 19.25
C ILE A 7 -37.99 10.64 19.46
N GLY A 8 -38.46 10.36 20.73
CA GLY A 8 -39.25 9.18 21.04
C GLY A 8 -40.60 9.16 20.34
N ASP A 9 -41.29 10.33 20.29
CA ASP A 9 -42.60 10.45 19.65
C ASP A 9 -42.51 10.20 18.12
N ILE A 10 -41.42 10.67 17.50
CA ILE A 10 -41.14 10.44 16.09
C ILE A 10 -40.89 8.96 15.79
N MET A 11 -40.16 8.26 16.68
CA MET A 11 -39.91 6.83 16.54
C MET A 11 -41.18 5.99 16.67
N LEU A 12 -42.12 6.39 17.56
CA LEU A 12 -43.44 5.79 17.68
C LEU A 12 -44.28 6.02 16.41
N GLU A 13 -44.37 7.27 15.91
CA GLU A 13 -45.11 7.60 14.73
C GLU A 13 -44.67 6.83 13.48
N HIS A 14 -43.36 6.57 13.37
CA HIS A 14 -42.81 5.78 12.27
C HIS A 14 -42.86 4.25 12.52
N GLY A 15 -43.39 3.80 13.65
CA GLY A 15 -43.51 2.38 14.00
C GLY A 15 -42.16 1.67 14.19
N PHE A 16 -41.09 2.42 14.54
CA PHE A 16 -39.78 1.85 14.77
C PHE A 16 -39.62 1.23 16.17
N ILE A 17 -40.44 1.70 17.13
CA ILE A 17 -40.51 1.18 18.50
C ILE A 17 -41.96 1.16 18.95
N THR A 18 -42.29 0.36 20.00
CA THR A 18 -43.58 0.36 20.66
C THR A 18 -43.55 1.28 21.88
N GLU A 19 -44.74 1.64 22.40
CA GLU A 19 -44.91 2.44 23.64
C GLU A 19 -44.16 1.81 24.82
N ASP A 20 -44.30 0.47 25.01
CA ASP A 20 -43.64 -0.26 26.08
C ASP A 20 -42.09 -0.20 25.94
N GLN A 21 -41.57 -0.30 24.73
CA GLN A 21 -40.13 -0.18 24.44
C GLN A 21 -39.63 1.23 24.77
N LEU A 22 -40.42 2.27 24.45
CA LEU A 22 -40.08 3.64 24.78
C LEU A 22 -40.04 3.85 26.30
N GLN A 23 -41.03 3.34 27.04
CA GLN A 23 -41.10 3.47 28.48
C GLN A 23 -39.91 2.76 29.15
N LEU A 24 -39.57 1.56 28.73
CA LEU A 24 -38.39 0.84 29.21
C LEU A 24 -37.09 1.62 28.98
N ALA A 25 -36.94 2.17 27.77
CA ALA A 25 -35.77 2.96 27.43
C ALA A 25 -35.66 4.26 28.25
N LEU A 26 -36.78 4.93 28.52
CA LEU A 26 -36.82 6.12 29.37
C LEU A 26 -36.45 5.84 30.83
N VAL A 27 -36.84 4.68 31.34
CA VAL A 27 -36.41 4.22 32.68
C VAL A 27 -34.91 3.96 32.73
N GLU A 28 -34.37 3.32 31.72
CA GLU A 28 -32.94 3.03 31.65
C GLU A 28 -32.12 4.30 31.38
N GLN A 29 -32.61 5.23 30.57
CA GLN A 29 -32.05 6.55 30.40
C GLN A 29 -31.90 7.33 31.72
N LYS A 30 -32.90 7.28 32.57
CA LYS A 30 -32.83 7.94 33.90
C LYS A 30 -31.76 7.36 34.81
N LYS A 31 -31.42 6.07 34.66
CA LYS A 31 -30.37 5.40 35.44
C LYS A 31 -28.97 5.65 34.87
N THR A 32 -28.81 5.60 33.54
CA THR A 32 -27.51 5.69 32.87
C THR A 32 -27.11 7.10 32.51
N GLY A 33 -28.07 8.02 32.36
CA GLY A 33 -27.83 9.39 31.85
C GLY A 33 -27.53 9.46 30.34
N GLU A 34 -27.64 8.35 29.62
CA GLU A 34 -27.35 8.27 28.18
C GLU A 34 -28.47 8.89 27.33
N LEU A 35 -28.15 9.18 26.04
CA LEU A 35 -29.16 9.65 25.12
C LEU A 35 -30.17 8.55 24.76
N LEU A 36 -31.47 8.88 24.69
CA LEU A 36 -32.55 7.92 24.46
C LEU A 36 -32.30 7.03 23.22
N GLY A 37 -31.76 7.58 22.14
CA GLY A 37 -31.40 6.82 20.94
C GLY A 37 -30.33 5.76 21.19
N SER A 38 -29.33 6.05 22.01
CA SER A 38 -28.26 5.10 22.40
C SER A 38 -28.84 3.98 23.28
N VAL A 39 -29.71 4.31 24.23
CA VAL A 39 -30.36 3.33 25.09
C VAL A 39 -31.26 2.39 24.28
N LEU A 40 -32.08 2.92 23.36
CA LEU A 40 -32.96 2.12 22.50
C LEU A 40 -32.14 1.19 21.57
N PHE A 41 -31.00 1.64 21.07
CA PHE A 41 -30.10 0.82 20.28
C PHE A 41 -29.41 -0.25 21.14
N GLY A 42 -28.90 0.11 22.31
CA GLY A 42 -28.26 -0.81 23.26
C GLY A 42 -29.21 -1.92 23.76
N LEU A 43 -30.48 -1.60 23.92
CA LEU A 43 -31.52 -2.57 24.26
C LEU A 43 -32.02 -3.40 23.05
N GLY A 44 -31.52 -3.13 21.86
CA GLY A 44 -31.91 -3.84 20.63
C GLY A 44 -33.32 -3.52 20.14
N PHE A 45 -33.94 -2.44 20.61
CA PHE A 45 -35.32 -2.05 20.24
C PHE A 45 -35.40 -1.30 18.90
N ILE A 46 -34.29 -0.70 18.48
CA ILE A 46 -34.21 -0.01 17.19
C ILE A 46 -32.95 -0.42 16.45
N SER A 47 -33.06 -0.60 15.13
CA SER A 47 -31.87 -0.80 14.28
C SER A 47 -31.17 0.55 14.04
N GLN A 48 -29.86 0.49 13.85
CA GLN A 48 -29.03 1.66 13.54
C GLN A 48 -29.57 2.46 12.34
N LYS A 49 -30.07 1.76 11.32
CA LYS A 49 -30.67 2.34 10.12
C LYS A 49 -31.93 3.16 10.43
N ASN A 50 -32.78 2.68 11.30
CA ASN A 50 -34.04 3.35 11.68
C ASN A 50 -33.77 4.52 12.64
N LEU A 51 -32.82 4.38 13.56
CA LEU A 51 -32.36 5.47 14.42
C LEU A 51 -31.85 6.66 13.59
N PHE A 52 -31.07 6.37 12.56
CA PHE A 52 -30.55 7.39 11.65
C PHE A 52 -31.66 8.13 10.86
N LYS A 53 -32.65 7.39 10.36
CA LYS A 53 -33.80 8.01 9.67
C LYS A 53 -34.53 9.05 10.54
N VAL A 54 -34.67 8.76 11.82
CA VAL A 54 -35.34 9.68 12.75
C VAL A 54 -34.48 10.91 13.03
N LEU A 55 -33.16 10.72 13.22
CA LEU A 55 -32.23 11.82 13.47
C LEU A 55 -32.12 12.77 12.29
N SER A 56 -32.09 12.24 11.05
CA SER A 56 -32.07 13.07 9.84
C SER A 56 -33.38 13.83 9.60
N ALA A 57 -34.54 13.27 9.97
CA ALA A 57 -35.84 13.95 9.87
C ALA A 57 -35.99 15.11 10.86
N THR A 58 -35.32 15.07 12.02
CA THR A 58 -35.34 16.15 13.02
C THR A 58 -34.42 17.33 12.70
N GLN A 59 -33.53 17.22 11.72
CA GLN A 59 -32.55 18.26 11.33
C GLN A 59 -32.97 19.13 10.13
N GLN A 60 -34.15 18.92 9.53
CA GLN A 60 -34.55 19.68 8.33
C GLN A 60 -34.99 21.13 8.60
N ASP A 61 -35.02 21.60 9.85
CA ASP A 61 -35.54 22.95 10.20
C ASP A 61 -34.46 24.03 10.46
N ASP A 62 -33.14 23.73 10.33
CA ASP A 62 -32.09 24.74 10.49
C ASP A 62 -31.32 24.96 9.17
N ARG A 63 -31.95 25.68 8.23
CA ARG A 63 -31.28 26.18 7.02
C ARG A 63 -30.65 27.56 7.27
N SER A 64 -29.39 27.54 7.73
CA SER A 64 -28.39 28.57 7.42
C SER A 64 -26.99 27.99 7.63
N ALA A 65 -26.49 27.25 6.66
CA ALA A 65 -25.10 26.84 6.57
C ALA A 65 -24.56 27.09 5.17
N PRO A 66 -23.28 27.50 5.02
CA PRO A 66 -22.70 27.87 3.74
C PRO A 66 -22.59 26.66 2.81
N ALA A 67 -22.58 26.95 1.50
CA ALA A 67 -22.60 26.03 0.39
C ALA A 67 -21.74 24.79 0.59
N LYS A 68 -22.34 23.60 0.38
CA LYS A 68 -21.64 22.34 0.23
C LYS A 68 -20.79 22.39 -1.04
N GLU A 69 -19.48 22.43 -0.90
CA GLU A 69 -18.58 21.98 -1.96
C GLU A 69 -18.78 20.47 -2.13
N ASP A 70 -19.04 20.08 -3.36
CA ASP A 70 -19.33 18.73 -3.83
C ASP A 70 -18.20 17.76 -3.43
N SER A 71 -18.35 17.07 -2.30
CA SER A 71 -17.49 15.95 -1.92
C SER A 71 -18.12 14.69 -2.53
N GLY A 72 -17.75 14.39 -3.75
CA GLY A 72 -18.28 13.26 -4.52
C GLY A 72 -17.91 11.86 -4.02
N LEU A 73 -17.97 11.63 -2.70
CA LEU A 73 -17.84 10.31 -2.07
C LEU A 73 -18.88 10.24 -0.95
N ASP A 74 -19.79 9.32 -1.06
CA ASP A 74 -20.69 8.94 0.04
C ASP A 74 -19.84 8.55 1.25
N VAL A 75 -19.69 9.46 2.20
CA VAL A 75 -19.18 9.13 3.54
C VAL A 75 -20.20 8.18 4.13
N PRO A 76 -19.82 6.96 4.53
CA PRO A 76 -20.79 6.03 5.10
C PRO A 76 -21.53 6.73 6.26
N GLU A 77 -22.87 6.67 6.26
CA GLU A 77 -23.73 7.29 7.28
C GLU A 77 -23.27 7.02 8.73
N GLU A 78 -22.67 5.85 8.96
CA GLU A 78 -22.07 5.47 10.24
C GLU A 78 -20.91 6.40 10.66
N ILE A 79 -20.12 6.91 9.73
CA ILE A 79 -18.98 7.79 10.05
C ILE A 79 -19.48 9.17 10.45
N ASP A 80 -20.48 9.72 9.76
CA ASP A 80 -21.07 11.00 10.13
C ASP A 80 -21.65 10.99 11.55
N TYR A 81 -22.34 9.92 11.91
CA TYR A 81 -22.83 9.71 13.27
C TYR A 81 -21.71 9.67 14.31
N LEU A 82 -20.65 8.90 14.06
CA LEU A 82 -19.48 8.83 14.94
C LEU A 82 -18.73 10.16 15.06
N VAL A 83 -18.66 10.94 13.97
CA VAL A 83 -18.09 12.28 13.96
C VAL A 83 -18.91 13.23 14.85
N GLN A 84 -20.24 13.17 14.78
CA GLN A 84 -21.11 13.99 15.63
C GLN A 84 -20.97 13.62 17.10
N GLN A 85 -21.00 12.33 17.43
CA GLN A 85 -20.85 11.84 18.80
C GLN A 85 -19.47 12.18 19.37
N SER A 86 -18.39 11.88 18.65
CA SER A 86 -17.03 12.23 19.07
C SER A 86 -16.89 13.74 19.24
N SER A 87 -17.47 14.53 18.31
CA SER A 87 -17.46 15.98 18.38
C SER A 87 -18.20 16.55 19.59
N ALA A 88 -19.28 15.92 20.02
CA ALA A 88 -20.06 16.34 21.20
C ALA A 88 -19.33 16.06 22.52
N ILE A 89 -18.64 14.93 22.61
CA ILE A 89 -17.82 14.56 23.77
C ILE A 89 -16.68 15.56 23.96
N PHE A 90 -15.94 15.89 22.90
CA PHE A 90 -14.80 16.80 22.96
C PHE A 90 -15.15 18.30 22.97
N GLN A 91 -16.44 18.65 22.94
CA GLN A 91 -16.88 20.02 23.29
C GLN A 91 -16.94 20.26 24.80
N LYS A 92 -17.06 19.20 25.59
CA LYS A 92 -17.30 19.29 27.06
C LYS A 92 -16.03 19.08 27.90
N THR A 93 -14.98 18.48 27.35
CA THR A 93 -13.78 18.11 28.10
C THR A 93 -12.53 18.43 27.32
N THR A 94 -11.65 19.26 27.91
CA THR A 94 -10.31 19.57 27.38
C THR A 94 -9.28 18.51 27.73
N ASP A 95 -9.54 17.65 28.73
CA ASP A 95 -8.63 16.61 29.20
C ASP A 95 -9.08 15.23 28.71
N LEU A 96 -8.25 14.66 27.85
CA LEU A 96 -8.41 13.29 27.34
C LEU A 96 -8.02 12.28 28.43
N HIS A 97 -8.99 11.66 29.07
CA HIS A 97 -8.69 10.53 29.95
C HIS A 97 -8.27 9.31 29.14
N LYS A 98 -7.16 8.68 29.52
CA LYS A 98 -6.58 7.48 28.87
C LYS A 98 -7.62 6.35 28.73
N ALA A 99 -8.57 6.26 29.65
CA ALA A 99 -9.66 5.30 29.62
C ALA A 99 -10.64 5.49 28.45
N GLU A 100 -10.85 6.74 27.98
CA GLU A 100 -11.72 7.03 26.84
C GLU A 100 -11.04 6.74 25.48
N LEU A 101 -9.71 6.80 25.45
CA LEU A 101 -8.91 6.49 24.27
C LEU A 101 -8.80 4.99 23.98
N ASP A 102 -9.06 4.13 24.99
CA ASP A 102 -8.90 2.68 24.87
C ASP A 102 -10.24 1.90 25.04
N SER A 103 -11.32 2.57 25.45
CA SER A 103 -12.61 1.90 25.62
C SER A 103 -13.17 1.44 24.27
N PRO A 104 -13.48 0.14 24.10
CA PRO A 104 -14.09 -0.40 22.87
C PRO A 104 -15.43 0.25 22.50
N HIS A 105 -16.10 0.89 23.46
CA HIS A 105 -17.39 1.56 23.26
C HIS A 105 -17.24 3.07 22.99
N SER A 106 -16.02 3.60 22.99
CA SER A 106 -15.79 5.02 22.71
C SER A 106 -16.11 5.34 21.25
N PRO A 107 -16.94 6.37 20.96
CA PRO A 107 -17.21 6.82 19.59
C PRO A 107 -15.95 7.19 18.82
N LEU A 108 -14.91 7.69 19.51
CA LEU A 108 -13.63 8.01 18.90
C LEU A 108 -12.87 6.77 18.43
N VAL A 109 -12.85 5.72 19.28
CA VAL A 109 -12.22 4.43 18.93
C VAL A 109 -12.90 3.85 17.70
N ASN A 110 -14.23 3.81 17.70
CA ASN A 110 -15.04 3.35 16.58
C ASN A 110 -14.79 4.21 15.31
N LEU A 111 -14.65 5.53 15.44
CA LEU A 111 -14.34 6.42 14.31
C LEU A 111 -13.00 6.08 13.68
N VAL A 112 -11.94 5.92 14.47
CA VAL A 112 -10.61 5.54 13.97
C VAL A 112 -10.64 4.16 13.31
N GLU A 113 -11.32 3.18 13.91
CA GLU A 113 -11.49 1.85 13.31
C GLU A 113 -12.24 1.92 11.96
N LYS A 114 -13.30 2.71 11.87
CA LYS A 114 -14.06 2.89 10.61
C LYS A 114 -13.22 3.58 9.53
N ILE A 115 -12.36 4.53 9.90
CA ILE A 115 -11.40 5.15 8.97
C ILE A 115 -10.46 4.07 8.40
N LEU A 116 -9.90 3.20 9.25
CA LEU A 116 -9.03 2.11 8.83
C LEU A 116 -9.77 1.08 7.97
N ILE A 117 -10.95 0.63 8.40
CA ILE A 117 -11.78 -0.33 7.66
C ILE A 117 -12.15 0.21 6.28
N ASN A 118 -12.47 1.50 6.17
CA ASN A 118 -12.77 2.12 4.89
C ASN A 118 -11.55 2.09 3.95
N GLY A 119 -10.35 2.39 4.46
CA GLY A 119 -9.10 2.23 3.72
C GLY A 119 -8.88 0.78 3.26
N ILE A 120 -9.05 -0.20 4.16
CA ILE A 120 -8.88 -1.63 3.86
C ILE A 120 -9.88 -2.09 2.78
N ARG A 121 -11.15 -1.67 2.86
CA ARG A 121 -12.18 -2.00 1.86
C ARG A 121 -11.88 -1.45 0.47
N ARG A 122 -11.24 -0.29 0.40
CA ARG A 122 -10.80 0.36 -0.85
C ARG A 122 -9.49 -0.23 -1.39
N GLY A 123 -8.83 -1.12 -0.65
CA GLY A 123 -7.51 -1.64 -1.00
C GLY A 123 -6.40 -0.61 -0.83
N ALA A 124 -6.56 0.32 0.10
CA ALA A 124 -5.53 1.33 0.36
C ALA A 124 -4.27 0.69 0.97
N THR A 125 -3.12 1.13 0.48
CA THR A 125 -1.81 0.80 1.07
C THR A 125 -1.46 1.71 2.24
N ASP A 126 -1.94 2.97 2.20
CA ASP A 126 -1.65 3.96 3.24
C ASP A 126 -2.90 4.80 3.54
N VAL A 127 -3.10 5.13 4.80
CA VAL A 127 -4.10 6.09 5.30
C VAL A 127 -3.37 7.32 5.78
N HIS A 128 -3.72 8.48 5.25
CA HIS A 128 -3.16 9.77 5.61
C HIS A 128 -4.18 10.58 6.41
N ILE A 129 -3.79 11.06 7.57
CA ILE A 129 -4.57 11.92 8.45
C ILE A 129 -3.79 13.21 8.61
N ASN A 130 -4.24 14.26 7.93
CA ASN A 130 -3.50 15.48 7.79
C ASN A 130 -4.25 16.65 8.43
N PRO A 131 -3.59 17.47 9.28
CA PRO A 131 -4.12 18.78 9.66
C PRO A 131 -4.35 19.64 8.42
N ASP A 132 -5.45 20.37 8.39
CA ASP A 132 -5.79 21.34 7.36
C ASP A 132 -6.30 22.61 8.03
N MET A 133 -6.25 23.75 7.36
CA MET A 133 -6.71 25.04 7.90
C MET A 133 -8.16 25.02 8.41
N LYS A 134 -9.02 24.17 7.82
CA LYS A 134 -10.43 24.07 8.15
C LYS A 134 -10.78 22.83 8.98
N GLY A 135 -9.82 21.90 9.21
CA GLY A 135 -10.11 20.66 9.92
C GLY A 135 -9.08 19.56 9.72
N VAL A 136 -9.54 18.31 9.63
CA VAL A 136 -8.71 17.13 9.42
C VAL A 136 -9.06 16.48 8.10
N ARG A 137 -8.09 16.35 7.23
CA ARG A 137 -8.26 15.71 5.92
C ARG A 137 -7.80 14.26 5.99
N ILE A 138 -8.69 13.33 5.72
CA ILE A 138 -8.38 11.90 5.57
C ILE A 138 -8.24 11.60 4.09
N ARG A 139 -7.13 10.94 3.71
CA ARG A 139 -6.87 10.49 2.34
C ARG A 139 -6.41 9.03 2.35
N TYR A 140 -6.71 8.32 1.29
CA TYR A 140 -6.33 6.93 1.10
C TYR A 140 -5.42 6.82 -0.13
N ARG A 141 -4.29 6.14 0.01
CA ARG A 141 -3.46 5.79 -1.14
C ARG A 141 -3.92 4.44 -1.68
N VAL A 142 -4.57 4.46 -2.83
CA VAL A 142 -5.05 3.27 -3.54
C VAL A 142 -4.33 3.19 -4.87
N ASP A 143 -3.76 2.04 -5.19
CA ASP A 143 -2.99 1.80 -6.43
C ASP A 143 -1.94 2.89 -6.72
N GLY A 144 -1.27 3.38 -5.66
CA GLY A 144 -0.22 4.39 -5.73
C GLY A 144 -0.72 5.84 -5.74
N VAL A 145 -2.02 6.09 -5.96
CA VAL A 145 -2.62 7.44 -6.03
C VAL A 145 -3.33 7.80 -4.72
N LEU A 146 -3.18 9.06 -4.28
CA LEU A 146 -3.90 9.58 -3.13
C LEU A 146 -5.30 10.04 -3.53
N HIS A 147 -6.32 9.40 -2.95
CA HIS A 147 -7.71 9.74 -3.11
C HIS A 147 -8.24 10.45 -1.86
N HIS A 148 -9.17 11.39 -2.06
CA HIS A 148 -9.89 12.01 -0.97
C HIS A 148 -10.76 10.96 -0.26
N GLY A 149 -10.70 10.90 1.05
CA GLY A 149 -11.53 10.03 1.88
C GLY A 149 -12.69 10.79 2.51
N MET A 150 -12.37 11.67 3.45
CA MET A 150 -13.35 12.50 4.18
C MET A 150 -12.68 13.72 4.80
N PHE A 151 -13.50 14.67 5.22
CA PHE A 151 -13.06 15.85 5.95
C PHE A 151 -13.76 15.89 7.31
N LEU A 152 -12.98 16.04 8.40
CA LEU A 152 -13.47 16.00 9.76
C LEU A 152 -13.27 17.35 10.44
N PRO A 153 -14.09 17.69 11.45
CA PRO A 153 -13.91 18.92 12.25
C PRO A 153 -12.54 18.95 12.92
N GLY A 154 -11.89 20.12 12.92
CA GLY A 154 -10.52 20.31 13.44
C GLY A 154 -10.35 19.91 14.90
N LYS A 155 -11.39 20.04 15.73
CA LYS A 155 -11.39 19.60 17.13
C LYS A 155 -11.16 18.09 17.31
N LEU A 156 -11.34 17.28 16.28
CA LEU A 156 -11.10 15.82 16.30
C LEU A 156 -9.65 15.45 16.01
N LEU A 157 -8.78 16.39 15.58
CA LEU A 157 -7.39 16.08 15.23
C LEU A 157 -6.64 15.44 16.41
N ASN A 158 -6.54 16.19 17.53
CA ASN A 158 -5.77 15.73 18.68
C ASN A 158 -6.33 14.43 19.29
N PRO A 159 -7.67 14.27 19.45
CA PRO A 159 -8.26 12.98 19.85
C PRO A 159 -7.89 11.82 18.94
N ILE A 160 -8.02 11.99 17.62
CA ILE A 160 -7.68 10.95 16.64
C ILE A 160 -6.18 10.61 16.71
N VAL A 161 -5.31 11.61 16.73
CA VAL A 161 -3.86 11.43 16.86
C VAL A 161 -3.52 10.68 18.14
N SER A 162 -4.09 11.09 19.28
CA SER A 162 -3.86 10.44 20.57
C SER A 162 -4.29 8.96 20.55
N ARG A 163 -5.46 8.66 19.99
CA ARG A 163 -5.92 7.26 19.81
C ARG A 163 -4.97 6.44 18.96
N ILE A 164 -4.51 6.99 17.85
CA ILE A 164 -3.56 6.32 16.95
C ILE A 164 -2.21 6.11 17.64
N LYS A 165 -1.73 7.07 18.43
CA LYS A 165 -0.50 6.92 19.23
C LYS A 165 -0.65 5.81 20.29
N VAL A 166 -1.80 5.70 20.94
CA VAL A 166 -2.10 4.57 21.86
C VAL A 166 -2.02 3.24 21.09
N MET A 167 -2.68 3.14 19.94
CA MET A 167 -2.61 1.94 19.11
C MET A 167 -1.17 1.58 18.72
N GLY A 168 -0.38 2.58 18.31
CA GLY A 168 1.01 2.43 17.88
C GLY A 168 2.02 2.32 19.02
N ARG A 169 1.59 2.31 20.29
CA ARG A 169 2.46 2.32 21.50
C ARG A 169 3.45 3.48 21.52
N MET A 170 3.03 4.63 21.00
CA MET A 170 3.82 5.86 20.95
C MET A 170 3.55 6.75 22.17
N ASN A 171 4.42 7.72 22.42
CA ASN A 171 4.26 8.69 23.51
C ASN A 171 3.20 9.75 23.15
N ILE A 172 2.06 9.75 23.85
CA ILE A 172 0.95 10.68 23.61
C ILE A 172 1.34 12.12 24.00
N ALA A 173 2.15 12.27 25.05
CA ALA A 173 2.53 13.60 25.58
C ALA A 173 3.56 14.34 24.70
N GLU A 174 4.32 13.62 23.87
CA GLU A 174 5.32 14.23 22.98
C GLU A 174 4.69 14.50 21.61
N THR A 175 4.56 15.78 21.27
CA THR A 175 3.92 16.26 20.02
C THR A 175 4.87 17.03 19.11
N ARG A 176 6.12 17.24 19.57
CA ARG A 176 7.12 18.08 18.90
C ARG A 176 8.15 17.30 18.10
N LEU A 177 8.25 15.98 18.35
CA LEU A 177 9.21 15.10 17.70
C LEU A 177 8.49 14.03 16.86
N PRO A 178 9.07 13.63 15.74
CA PRO A 178 8.58 12.49 14.97
C PRO A 178 8.59 11.22 15.80
N GLN A 179 7.59 10.37 15.59
CA GLN A 179 7.49 9.08 16.25
C GLN A 179 7.03 8.02 15.26
N ASP A 180 7.58 6.82 15.40
CA ASP A 180 7.15 5.65 14.65
C ASP A 180 6.62 4.59 15.61
N GLY A 181 5.57 3.91 15.20
CA GLY A 181 4.91 2.88 15.98
C GLY A 181 4.32 1.78 15.10
N SER A 182 3.87 0.72 15.73
CA SER A 182 3.22 -0.39 15.02
C SER A 182 2.05 -0.94 15.84
N ALA A 183 1.03 -1.47 15.15
CA ALA A 183 -0.12 -2.12 15.76
C ALA A 183 -0.59 -3.30 14.91
N GLU A 184 -1.14 -4.31 15.54
CA GLU A 184 -1.90 -5.34 14.83
C GLU A 184 -3.37 -4.94 14.75
N PHE A 185 -4.00 -5.15 13.59
CA PHE A 185 -5.39 -4.86 13.35
C PHE A 185 -6.08 -6.05 12.69
N PHE A 186 -7.22 -6.48 13.23
CA PHE A 186 -7.95 -7.62 12.70
C PHE A 186 -9.20 -7.16 11.97
N TYR A 187 -9.35 -7.59 10.72
CA TYR A 187 -10.52 -7.33 9.91
C TYR A 187 -10.97 -8.59 9.16
N LYS A 188 -12.22 -9.06 9.40
CA LYS A 188 -12.79 -10.26 8.76
C LYS A 188 -11.84 -11.47 8.80
N ASN A 189 -11.33 -11.80 9.99
CA ASN A 189 -10.38 -12.90 10.23
C ASN A 189 -9.02 -12.78 9.53
N ARG A 190 -8.67 -11.58 9.01
CA ARG A 190 -7.33 -11.28 8.48
C ARG A 190 -6.58 -10.41 9.47
N GLY A 191 -5.38 -10.83 9.84
CA GLY A 191 -4.44 -10.04 10.62
C GLY A 191 -3.68 -9.08 9.71
N LEU A 192 -3.79 -7.79 10.00
CA LEU A 192 -3.10 -6.72 9.30
C LEU A 192 -2.06 -6.10 10.24
N ASP A 193 -0.90 -5.80 9.71
CA ASP A 193 0.12 -5.05 10.43
C ASP A 193 0.07 -3.58 10.03
N LEU A 194 -0.06 -2.70 11.01
CA LEU A 194 -0.11 -1.26 10.79
C LEU A 194 1.23 -0.66 11.19
N ARG A 195 1.92 0.01 10.26
CA ARG A 195 3.07 0.86 10.55
C ARG A 195 2.62 2.30 10.58
N ILE A 196 2.84 2.96 11.70
CA ILE A 196 2.30 4.28 11.99
C ILE A 196 3.46 5.25 12.14
N SER A 197 3.44 6.33 11.38
CA SER A 197 4.39 7.43 11.53
C SER A 197 3.65 8.72 11.87
N SER A 198 4.10 9.39 12.92
CA SER A 198 3.64 10.73 13.34
C SER A 198 4.73 11.73 13.08
N PHE A 199 4.36 12.86 12.45
CA PHE A 199 5.28 13.95 12.16
C PHE A 199 4.67 15.30 12.53
N PRO A 200 5.36 16.13 13.34
CA PRO A 200 4.90 17.47 13.70
C PRO A 200 4.83 18.37 12.46
N VAL A 201 3.72 19.07 12.29
CA VAL A 201 3.50 20.04 11.22
C VAL A 201 2.77 21.28 11.75
N ILE A 202 2.69 22.33 10.96
CA ILE A 202 1.88 23.50 11.32
C ILE A 202 0.41 23.04 11.44
N GLY A 203 -0.21 23.31 12.59
CA GLY A 203 -1.60 22.95 12.88
C GLY A 203 -1.79 21.61 13.60
N GLY A 204 -0.70 20.89 13.95
CA GLY A 204 -0.76 19.66 14.76
C GLY A 204 0.20 18.56 14.29
N GLU A 205 -0.22 17.32 14.38
CA GLU A 205 0.58 16.18 13.93
C GLU A 205 -0.04 15.53 12.69
N ASN A 206 0.81 15.27 11.71
CA ASN A 206 0.48 14.53 10.51
C ASN A 206 0.69 13.03 10.77
N ILE A 207 -0.31 12.21 10.50
CA ILE A 207 -0.22 10.76 10.67
C ILE A 207 -0.28 10.07 9.30
N VAL A 208 0.61 9.11 9.11
CA VAL A 208 0.54 8.16 8.00
C VAL A 208 0.51 6.74 8.58
N ILE A 209 -0.49 5.96 8.18
CA ILE A 209 -0.65 4.58 8.59
C ILE A 209 -0.50 3.71 7.35
N ARG A 210 0.58 2.92 7.26
CA ARG A 210 0.76 1.91 6.23
C ARG A 210 0.07 0.63 6.66
N ILE A 211 -0.73 0.06 5.77
CA ILE A 211 -1.48 -1.18 5.97
C ILE A 211 -0.73 -2.31 5.27
N LEU A 212 -0.29 -3.29 6.04
CA LEU A 212 0.42 -4.47 5.54
C LEU A 212 -0.46 -5.71 5.80
N ASP A 213 -0.92 -6.34 4.73
CA ASP A 213 -1.72 -7.57 4.81
C ASP A 213 -0.80 -8.79 4.78
N LYS A 214 -0.49 -9.34 5.96
CA LYS A 214 0.34 -10.56 6.09
C LYS A 214 -0.31 -11.82 5.52
N SER A 215 -1.61 -11.77 5.26
CA SER A 215 -2.35 -12.89 4.66
C SER A 215 -2.31 -12.88 3.14
N GLN A 216 -1.75 -11.85 2.52
CA GLN A 216 -1.50 -11.88 1.08
C GLN A 216 -0.49 -12.98 0.80
N VAL A 217 -1.03 -14.12 0.44
CA VAL A 217 -0.33 -15.32 0.00
C VAL A 217 0.64 -14.94 -1.12
N LEU A 218 1.80 -15.56 -1.13
CA LEU A 218 2.75 -15.54 -2.22
C LEU A 218 2.03 -15.68 -3.56
N VAL A 219 2.03 -14.62 -4.33
CA VAL A 219 1.26 -14.53 -5.60
C VAL A 219 2.18 -15.07 -6.70
N GLY A 220 1.67 -15.97 -7.54
CA GLY A 220 2.42 -16.43 -8.71
C GLY A 220 2.78 -15.28 -9.66
N LEU A 221 3.83 -15.46 -10.47
CA LEU A 221 4.34 -14.41 -11.38
C LEU A 221 3.29 -14.00 -12.42
N GLU A 222 2.45 -14.92 -12.86
CA GLU A 222 1.32 -14.67 -13.76
C GLU A 222 0.35 -13.64 -13.16
N SER A 223 0.05 -13.79 -11.87
CA SER A 223 -0.86 -12.88 -11.16
C SER A 223 -0.23 -11.50 -10.91
N LEU A 224 1.08 -11.40 -10.85
CA LEU A 224 1.81 -10.13 -10.85
C LEU A 224 1.80 -9.48 -12.24
N GLY A 225 1.56 -10.28 -13.27
CA GLY A 225 1.47 -9.85 -14.65
C GLY A 225 2.76 -10.02 -15.44
N PHE A 226 3.67 -10.90 -15.04
CA PHE A 226 4.74 -11.36 -15.92
C PHE A 226 4.14 -12.15 -17.09
N LEU A 227 4.70 -12.02 -18.27
CA LEU A 227 4.29 -12.76 -19.46
C LEU A 227 4.83 -14.19 -19.36
N GLU A 228 4.12 -15.16 -19.93
CA GLU A 228 4.47 -16.59 -19.84
C GLU A 228 5.88 -16.88 -20.35
N GLU A 229 6.25 -16.32 -21.50
CA GLU A 229 7.59 -16.39 -22.08
C GLU A 229 8.71 -15.90 -21.14
N ASP A 230 8.42 -14.85 -20.37
CA ASP A 230 9.37 -14.26 -19.44
C ASP A 230 9.43 -15.03 -18.10
N ILE A 231 8.35 -15.68 -17.71
CA ILE A 231 8.32 -16.57 -16.54
C ILE A 231 9.24 -17.76 -16.75
N GLU A 232 9.22 -18.36 -17.95
CA GLU A 232 10.13 -19.44 -18.31
C GLU A 232 11.59 -19.00 -18.21
N SER A 233 11.90 -17.82 -18.77
CA SER A 233 13.23 -17.21 -18.69
C SER A 233 13.68 -16.93 -17.26
N ILE A 234 12.77 -16.45 -16.39
CA ILE A 234 13.06 -16.24 -14.95
C ILE A 234 13.30 -17.61 -14.30
N ALA A 235 12.48 -18.63 -14.56
CA ALA A 235 12.61 -19.97 -14.00
C ALA A 235 13.98 -20.59 -14.31
N GLU A 236 14.52 -20.39 -15.51
CA GLU A 236 15.88 -20.81 -15.86
C GLU A 236 16.93 -20.20 -14.93
N SER A 237 16.85 -18.89 -14.63
CA SER A 237 17.77 -18.23 -13.72
C SER A 237 17.60 -18.70 -12.28
N LEU A 238 16.36 -18.99 -11.86
CA LEU A 238 16.08 -19.53 -10.53
C LEU A 238 16.58 -20.98 -10.34
N ALA A 239 16.79 -21.69 -11.43
CA ALA A 239 17.32 -23.05 -11.41
C ALA A 239 18.86 -23.09 -11.29
N LEU A 240 19.54 -21.98 -11.46
CA LEU A 240 21.00 -21.91 -11.32
C LEU A 240 21.45 -22.33 -9.92
N PRO A 241 22.57 -23.06 -9.81
CA PRO A 241 23.10 -23.46 -8.52
C PRO A 241 23.73 -22.28 -7.75
N TYR A 242 24.24 -21.27 -8.44
CA TYR A 242 24.88 -20.07 -7.87
C TYR A 242 24.80 -18.90 -8.83
N GLY A 243 25.04 -17.71 -8.34
CA GLY A 243 24.98 -16.47 -9.09
C GLY A 243 24.17 -15.41 -8.38
N MET A 244 23.92 -14.30 -9.04
CA MET A 244 23.17 -13.19 -8.47
C MET A 244 22.02 -12.79 -9.37
N ILE A 245 20.83 -12.67 -8.79
CA ILE A 245 19.61 -12.15 -9.42
C ILE A 245 19.23 -10.85 -8.71
N LEU A 246 19.12 -9.78 -9.47
CA LEU A 246 18.78 -8.46 -8.96
C LEU A 246 17.37 -8.05 -9.40
N VAL A 247 16.61 -7.47 -8.47
CA VAL A 247 15.35 -6.79 -8.80
C VAL A 247 15.50 -5.31 -8.48
N THR A 248 15.28 -4.45 -9.46
CA THR A 248 15.52 -3.03 -9.33
C THR A 248 14.29 -2.20 -9.67
N GLY A 249 14.28 -0.94 -9.24
CA GLY A 249 13.20 0.03 -9.46
C GLY A 249 13.04 0.97 -8.29
N PRO A 250 12.23 2.03 -8.42
CA PRO A 250 11.95 2.97 -7.34
C PRO A 250 11.18 2.32 -6.18
N THR A 251 11.04 3.06 -5.08
CA THR A 251 10.18 2.66 -3.97
C THR A 251 8.75 2.47 -4.44
N GLY A 252 8.11 1.38 -4.04
CA GLY A 252 6.73 1.05 -4.45
C GLY A 252 6.60 0.40 -5.83
N SER A 253 7.70 0.01 -6.49
CA SER A 253 7.66 -0.71 -7.77
C SER A 253 7.34 -2.20 -7.66
N GLY A 254 7.15 -2.73 -6.45
CA GLY A 254 6.80 -4.14 -6.23
C GLY A 254 7.99 -5.09 -6.11
N LYS A 255 9.22 -4.60 -5.95
CA LYS A 255 10.46 -5.42 -5.86
C LYS A 255 10.34 -6.57 -4.86
N THR A 256 9.96 -6.26 -3.64
CA THR A 256 9.83 -7.25 -2.55
C THR A 256 8.83 -8.34 -2.95
N THR A 257 7.68 -7.97 -3.52
CA THR A 257 6.65 -8.93 -3.93
C THR A 257 7.18 -9.87 -5.01
N SER A 258 7.88 -9.35 -6.04
CA SER A 258 8.49 -10.17 -7.09
C SER A 258 9.58 -11.08 -6.54
N LEU A 259 10.47 -10.57 -5.66
CA LEU A 259 11.49 -11.38 -5.02
C LEU A 259 10.92 -12.52 -4.19
N TYR A 260 9.87 -12.23 -3.39
CA TYR A 260 9.20 -13.27 -2.61
C TYR A 260 8.53 -14.31 -3.51
N SER A 261 7.98 -13.89 -4.65
CA SER A 261 7.44 -14.83 -5.65
C SER A 261 8.54 -15.70 -6.26
N PHE A 262 9.70 -15.12 -6.61
CA PHE A 262 10.88 -15.88 -7.07
C PHE A 262 11.35 -16.89 -6.03
N LEU A 263 11.53 -16.44 -4.79
CA LEU A 263 11.95 -17.32 -3.70
C LEU A 263 10.94 -18.43 -3.45
N SER A 264 9.65 -18.15 -3.54
CA SER A 264 8.59 -19.16 -3.38
C SER A 264 8.66 -20.28 -4.42
N MET A 265 9.04 -19.95 -5.67
CA MET A 265 9.17 -20.95 -6.74
C MET A 265 10.30 -21.95 -6.47
N ILE A 266 11.34 -21.55 -5.76
CA ILE A 266 12.51 -22.41 -5.46
C ILE A 266 12.56 -22.89 -4.01
N ASN A 267 11.59 -22.46 -3.19
CA ASN A 267 11.53 -22.79 -1.77
C ASN A 267 11.15 -24.27 -1.58
N SER A 268 12.03 -25.02 -1.00
CA SER A 268 11.84 -26.46 -0.77
C SER A 268 12.59 -26.92 0.48
N VAL A 269 12.23 -28.08 1.01
CA VAL A 269 12.92 -28.68 2.16
C VAL A 269 14.38 -29.07 1.86
N ASN A 270 14.75 -29.14 0.58
CA ASN A 270 16.09 -29.51 0.14
C ASN A 270 17.00 -28.32 -0.09
N ARG A 271 16.51 -27.08 0.11
CA ARG A 271 17.28 -25.85 -0.03
C ARG A 271 17.29 -25.07 1.27
N ASN A 272 18.46 -24.77 1.78
CA ASN A 272 18.63 -23.96 2.98
C ASN A 272 18.61 -22.47 2.62
N MET A 273 17.47 -21.82 2.82
CA MET A 273 17.20 -20.44 2.42
C MET A 273 17.31 -19.49 3.63
N PHE A 274 18.10 -18.44 3.48
CA PHE A 274 18.23 -17.36 4.47
C PHE A 274 17.87 -16.01 3.85
N THR A 275 17.30 -15.13 4.69
CA THR A 275 17.11 -13.73 4.32
C THR A 275 17.64 -12.79 5.39
N ILE A 276 18.08 -11.61 4.99
CA ILE A 276 18.35 -10.46 5.87
C ILE A 276 17.66 -9.24 5.27
N GLU A 277 16.72 -8.62 6.03
CA GLU A 277 15.77 -7.65 5.51
C GLU A 277 15.57 -6.47 6.47
N ASP A 278 15.11 -5.32 5.96
CA ASP A 278 14.82 -4.12 6.77
C ASP A 278 13.52 -3.43 6.32
N PRO A 279 12.39 -3.86 6.90
CA PRO A 279 12.16 -5.06 7.70
C PRO A 279 11.70 -6.27 6.87
N VAL A 280 11.47 -7.42 7.52
CA VAL A 280 10.75 -8.57 6.94
C VAL A 280 9.31 -8.16 6.67
N GLU A 281 8.84 -8.31 5.41
CA GLU A 281 7.48 -7.90 5.01
C GLU A 281 6.46 -9.03 5.18
N TYR A 282 6.82 -10.27 4.78
CA TYR A 282 5.97 -11.46 4.86
C TYR A 282 6.76 -12.65 5.39
N HIS A 283 6.07 -13.58 6.01
CA HIS A 283 6.69 -14.84 6.41
C HIS A 283 6.75 -15.83 5.24
N LEU A 284 7.97 -16.24 4.87
CA LEU A 284 8.23 -17.29 3.90
C LEU A 284 8.36 -18.63 4.64
N PRO A 285 7.45 -19.60 4.42
CA PRO A 285 7.62 -20.92 5.00
C PRO A 285 8.97 -21.52 4.63
N LEU A 286 9.59 -22.27 5.54
CA LEU A 286 10.91 -22.92 5.38
C LEU A 286 12.12 -21.96 5.28
N ALA A 287 11.96 -20.67 5.02
CA ALA A 287 13.04 -19.70 5.02
C ALA A 287 13.38 -19.24 6.45
N ARG A 288 14.67 -18.98 6.69
CA ARG A 288 15.20 -18.38 7.94
C ARG A 288 15.36 -16.90 7.69
N GLN A 289 14.38 -16.12 8.15
CA GLN A 289 14.34 -14.69 7.91
C GLN A 289 14.88 -13.92 9.11
N ALA A 290 15.88 -13.11 8.88
CA ALA A 290 16.46 -12.21 9.87
C ALA A 290 16.07 -10.77 9.55
N GLN A 291 15.70 -10.02 10.57
CA GLN A 291 15.41 -8.59 10.42
C GLN A 291 16.56 -7.76 11.00
N VAL A 292 17.00 -6.77 10.24
CA VAL A 292 18.00 -5.78 10.68
C VAL A 292 17.58 -5.15 12.00
N ASN A 293 18.53 -5.08 12.94
CA ASN A 293 18.37 -4.41 14.22
C ASN A 293 19.66 -3.65 14.56
N VAL A 294 19.77 -2.44 14.07
CA VAL A 294 20.95 -1.58 14.24
C VAL A 294 21.28 -1.36 15.73
N LYS A 295 20.25 -1.26 16.60
CA LYS A 295 20.44 -1.09 18.05
C LYS A 295 21.13 -2.28 18.70
N ALA A 296 20.89 -3.49 18.17
CA ALA A 296 21.52 -4.72 18.63
C ALA A 296 22.81 -5.05 17.86
N GLY A 297 23.24 -4.21 16.90
CA GLY A 297 24.42 -4.45 16.07
C GLY A 297 24.18 -5.40 14.88
N LEU A 298 22.95 -5.84 14.63
CA LEU A 298 22.61 -6.66 13.47
C LEU A 298 22.31 -5.74 12.25
N THR A 299 23.33 -5.54 11.42
CA THR A 299 23.26 -4.82 10.14
C THR A 299 23.16 -5.81 8.97
N PHE A 300 22.95 -5.34 7.74
CA PHE A 300 23.02 -6.18 6.54
C PHE A 300 24.37 -6.90 6.44
N ALA A 301 25.49 -6.19 6.60
CA ALA A 301 26.82 -6.75 6.49
C ALA A 301 27.11 -7.78 7.60
N THR A 302 26.82 -7.46 8.87
CA THR A 302 27.07 -8.41 10.00
C THR A 302 26.17 -9.64 9.91
N GLY A 303 24.90 -9.46 9.49
CA GLY A 303 23.97 -10.56 9.27
C GLY A 303 24.42 -11.47 8.13
N LEU A 304 24.82 -10.90 6.99
CA LEU A 304 25.28 -11.67 5.83
C LEU A 304 26.54 -12.49 6.14
N ARG A 305 27.55 -11.90 6.85
CA ARG A 305 28.70 -12.65 7.32
C ARG A 305 28.31 -13.85 8.20
N SER A 306 27.26 -13.71 9.00
CA SER A 306 26.81 -14.81 9.85
C SER A 306 26.06 -15.87 9.06
N ILE A 307 25.21 -15.44 8.11
CA ILE A 307 24.47 -16.34 7.19
C ILE A 307 25.43 -17.24 6.41
N LEU A 308 26.55 -16.71 5.91
CA LEU A 308 27.57 -17.48 5.18
C LEU A 308 28.19 -18.63 5.98
N ARG A 309 28.02 -18.66 7.30
CA ARG A 309 28.43 -19.77 8.17
C ARG A 309 27.31 -20.73 8.56
N GLN A 310 26.14 -20.55 7.99
CA GLN A 310 24.93 -21.35 8.25
C GLN A 310 24.63 -22.36 7.14
N ASP A 311 25.59 -22.63 6.26
CA ASP A 311 25.43 -23.54 5.11
C ASP A 311 24.21 -23.17 4.23
N PRO A 312 24.13 -21.93 3.74
CA PRO A 312 23.02 -21.50 2.90
C PRO A 312 23.18 -21.97 1.46
N ASP A 313 22.09 -22.35 0.80
CA ASP A 313 22.04 -22.53 -0.67
C ASP A 313 21.55 -21.24 -1.34
N VAL A 314 20.57 -20.57 -0.71
CA VAL A 314 19.89 -19.37 -1.22
C VAL A 314 19.93 -18.26 -0.19
N ILE A 315 20.36 -17.08 -0.61
CA ILE A 315 20.44 -15.90 0.26
C ILE A 315 19.66 -14.73 -0.35
N LEU A 316 18.73 -14.15 0.41
CA LEU A 316 18.16 -12.85 0.08
C LEU A 316 18.79 -11.76 0.96
N VAL A 317 19.42 -10.78 0.32
CA VAL A 317 19.83 -9.52 0.93
C VAL A 317 18.82 -8.46 0.51
N GLY A 318 18.02 -7.96 1.44
CA GLY A 318 16.88 -7.08 1.13
C GLY A 318 17.23 -5.93 0.21
N GLU A 319 18.38 -5.28 0.44
CA GLU A 319 18.93 -4.25 -0.44
C GLU A 319 20.45 -4.07 -0.24
N MET A 320 21.14 -3.58 -1.26
CA MET A 320 22.56 -3.21 -1.22
C MET A 320 22.69 -1.69 -1.32
N ARG A 321 22.90 -1.02 -0.17
CA ARG A 321 23.07 0.44 -0.08
C ARG A 321 24.52 0.89 -0.03
N ASP A 322 25.40 0.05 0.51
CA ASP A 322 26.79 0.34 0.79
C ASP A 322 27.72 -0.71 0.15
N SER A 323 28.98 -0.33 -0.01
CA SER A 323 30.01 -1.17 -0.62
C SER A 323 30.28 -2.46 0.15
N GLU A 324 30.23 -2.41 1.48
CA GLU A 324 30.51 -3.57 2.33
C GLU A 324 29.47 -4.68 2.13
N THR A 325 28.17 -4.32 2.18
CA THR A 325 27.08 -5.27 1.95
C THR A 325 27.12 -5.81 0.52
N ALA A 326 27.36 -4.94 -0.48
CA ALA A 326 27.42 -5.34 -1.88
C ALA A 326 28.60 -6.28 -2.17
N GLU A 327 29.79 -5.99 -1.61
CA GLU A 327 30.96 -6.85 -1.77
C GLU A 327 30.73 -8.24 -1.16
N LEU A 328 30.15 -8.31 0.02
CA LEU A 328 29.82 -9.58 0.68
C LEU A 328 28.79 -10.39 -0.13
N ALA A 329 27.76 -9.75 -0.67
CA ALA A 329 26.73 -10.41 -1.48
C ALA A 329 27.32 -10.96 -2.80
N VAL A 330 28.15 -10.17 -3.48
CA VAL A 330 28.83 -10.59 -4.71
C VAL A 330 29.81 -11.73 -4.45
N ARG A 331 30.58 -11.67 -3.36
CA ARG A 331 31.47 -12.78 -2.96
C ARG A 331 30.70 -14.05 -2.61
N ALA A 332 29.55 -13.93 -1.96
CA ALA A 332 28.67 -15.08 -1.70
C ALA A 332 28.23 -15.75 -3.01
N ALA A 333 27.80 -14.95 -4.00
CA ALA A 333 27.43 -15.47 -5.31
C ALA A 333 28.60 -16.13 -6.04
N LEU A 334 29.82 -15.59 -5.92
CA LEU A 334 31.03 -16.16 -6.53
C LEU A 334 31.43 -17.49 -5.85
N THR A 335 31.12 -17.66 -4.56
CA THR A 335 31.53 -18.84 -3.77
C THR A 335 30.47 -19.95 -3.75
N GLY A 336 29.48 -19.92 -4.63
CA GLY A 336 28.59 -21.05 -4.83
C GLY A 336 27.16 -20.89 -4.29
N HIS A 337 26.76 -19.67 -3.91
CA HIS A 337 25.42 -19.40 -3.40
C HIS A 337 24.56 -18.69 -4.45
N LEU A 338 23.26 -18.98 -4.48
CA LEU A 338 22.29 -18.21 -5.26
C LEU A 338 21.82 -17.00 -4.46
N VAL A 339 22.21 -15.80 -4.88
CA VAL A 339 21.99 -14.57 -4.13
C VAL A 339 20.93 -13.70 -4.82
N PHE A 340 19.97 -13.24 -4.04
CA PHE A 340 18.94 -12.27 -4.47
C PHE A 340 19.17 -10.96 -3.73
N SER A 341 19.00 -9.84 -4.45
CA SER A 341 19.02 -8.54 -3.80
C SER A 341 18.24 -7.47 -4.60
N THR A 342 18.10 -6.27 -4.01
CA THR A 342 17.52 -5.12 -4.69
C THR A 342 18.52 -3.96 -4.82
N LEU A 343 18.29 -3.16 -5.87
CA LEU A 343 18.89 -1.85 -6.06
C LEU A 343 17.80 -0.81 -6.33
N HIS A 344 18.17 0.46 -6.18
CA HIS A 344 17.32 1.60 -6.51
C HIS A 344 17.80 2.28 -7.79
N THR A 345 17.75 1.55 -8.93
CA THR A 345 18.02 2.09 -10.25
C THR A 345 16.76 2.08 -11.10
N ASN A 346 16.73 2.89 -12.14
CA ASN A 346 15.54 3.08 -12.96
C ASN A 346 15.37 2.01 -14.04
N ASP A 347 16.47 1.40 -14.49
CA ASP A 347 16.54 0.38 -15.52
C ASP A 347 17.57 -0.70 -15.18
N ALA A 348 17.59 -1.78 -15.96
CA ALA A 348 18.43 -2.94 -15.69
C ALA A 348 19.93 -2.67 -15.99
N VAL A 349 20.23 -1.94 -17.06
CA VAL A 349 21.62 -1.66 -17.46
C VAL A 349 22.31 -0.71 -16.47
N SER A 350 21.61 0.33 -16.01
CA SER A 350 22.09 1.25 -14.99
C SER A 350 22.42 0.55 -13.66
N SER A 351 21.83 -0.62 -13.40
CA SER A 351 22.16 -1.41 -12.19
C SER A 351 23.59 -1.93 -12.20
N ILE A 352 24.11 -2.26 -13.37
CA ILE A 352 25.52 -2.70 -13.56
C ILE A 352 26.46 -1.54 -13.20
N VAL A 353 26.19 -0.37 -13.75
CA VAL A 353 26.99 0.84 -13.49
C VAL A 353 26.91 1.20 -12.01
N ARG A 354 25.72 1.13 -11.41
CA ARG A 354 25.52 1.43 -10.00
C ARG A 354 26.38 0.56 -9.09
N LEU A 355 26.50 -0.74 -9.37
CA LEU A 355 27.38 -1.63 -8.60
C LEU A 355 28.85 -1.24 -8.72
N THR A 356 29.32 -0.86 -9.90
CA THR A 356 30.69 -0.38 -10.07
C THR A 356 30.92 0.97 -9.38
N ASP A 357 29.93 1.86 -9.35
CA ASP A 357 29.99 3.16 -8.67
C ASP A 357 30.06 3.02 -7.15
N ILE A 358 29.39 2.01 -6.57
CA ILE A 358 29.54 1.72 -5.14
C ILE A 358 30.89 1.03 -4.79
N GLY A 359 31.73 0.80 -5.78
CA GLY A 359 33.11 0.30 -5.59
C GLY A 359 33.30 -1.20 -5.84
N ILE A 360 32.32 -1.90 -6.42
CA ILE A 360 32.48 -3.31 -6.77
C ILE A 360 33.32 -3.43 -8.05
N ASP A 361 34.33 -4.31 -8.01
CA ASP A 361 35.18 -4.56 -9.17
C ASP A 361 34.36 -5.10 -10.35
N PRO A 362 34.50 -4.53 -11.58
CA PRO A 362 33.77 -4.98 -12.77
C PRO A 362 33.91 -6.48 -13.06
N PHE A 363 35.06 -7.05 -12.76
CA PHE A 363 35.29 -8.50 -12.90
C PHE A 363 34.33 -9.29 -11.98
N LEU A 364 34.15 -8.85 -10.75
CA LEU A 364 33.23 -9.50 -9.79
C LEU A 364 31.77 -9.33 -10.25
N VAL A 365 31.40 -8.12 -10.69
CA VAL A 365 30.05 -7.83 -11.25
C VAL A 365 29.75 -8.74 -12.43
N SER A 366 30.67 -8.80 -13.40
CA SER A 366 30.50 -9.60 -14.62
C SER A 366 30.46 -11.11 -14.38
N SER A 367 31.16 -11.57 -13.34
CA SER A 367 31.28 -13.00 -13.02
C SER A 367 30.12 -13.55 -12.20
N THR A 368 29.40 -12.68 -11.50
CA THR A 368 28.37 -13.10 -10.53
C THR A 368 26.96 -12.82 -10.96
N ILE A 369 26.72 -11.69 -11.66
CA ILE A 369 25.36 -11.33 -12.06
C ILE A 369 24.93 -12.21 -13.23
N ASP A 370 23.77 -12.86 -13.06
CA ASP A 370 23.09 -13.63 -14.10
C ASP A 370 21.93 -12.82 -14.71
N THR A 371 21.05 -12.32 -13.86
CA THR A 371 19.81 -11.67 -14.30
C THR A 371 19.52 -10.41 -13.51
N ILE A 372 19.10 -9.36 -14.20
CA ILE A 372 18.58 -8.14 -13.59
C ILE A 372 17.17 -7.90 -14.11
N VAL A 373 16.21 -7.76 -13.19
CA VAL A 373 14.81 -7.44 -13.49
C VAL A 373 14.55 -6.01 -13.02
N ALA A 374 14.41 -5.06 -13.93
CA ALA A 374 13.97 -3.73 -13.56
C ALA A 374 12.44 -3.62 -13.73
N GLN A 375 11.76 -3.04 -12.77
CA GLN A 375 10.30 -3.05 -12.78
C GLN A 375 9.65 -1.78 -12.23
N ARG A 376 8.41 -1.55 -12.69
CA ARG A 376 7.48 -0.53 -12.22
C ARG A 376 6.07 -1.12 -12.14
N LEU A 377 5.17 -0.46 -11.41
CA LEU A 377 3.77 -0.86 -11.33
C LEU A 377 2.92 0.10 -12.18
N ALA A 378 2.15 -0.47 -13.10
CA ALA A 378 1.07 0.21 -13.83
C ALA A 378 -0.28 -0.16 -13.25
N ARG A 379 -1.23 0.77 -13.28
CA ARG A 379 -2.61 0.51 -12.87
C ARG A 379 -3.33 -0.32 -13.93
N ILE A 380 -4.14 -1.26 -13.48
CA ILE A 380 -4.98 -2.10 -14.36
C ILE A 380 -6.30 -1.39 -14.63
N LEU A 381 -6.69 -1.33 -15.89
CA LEU A 381 -8.01 -0.82 -16.29
C LEU A 381 -9.14 -1.56 -15.60
N CYS A 382 -10.10 -0.84 -15.07
CA CYS A 382 -11.28 -1.43 -14.47
C CYS A 382 -12.10 -2.17 -15.54
N VAL A 383 -12.27 -3.47 -15.37
CA VAL A 383 -12.99 -4.33 -16.32
C VAL A 383 -14.46 -3.95 -16.51
N HIS A 384 -15.06 -3.25 -15.51
CA HIS A 384 -16.45 -2.84 -15.54
C HIS A 384 -16.73 -1.55 -16.30
N CYS A 385 -15.70 -0.71 -16.54
CA CYS A 385 -15.89 0.60 -17.14
C CYS A 385 -14.83 1.01 -18.17
N LYS A 386 -13.91 0.12 -18.54
CA LYS A 386 -13.02 0.42 -19.66
C LYS A 386 -13.81 0.47 -20.97
N GLU A 387 -13.48 1.42 -21.82
CA GLU A 387 -14.09 1.57 -23.15
C GLU A 387 -13.02 1.60 -24.23
N PRO A 388 -13.34 1.13 -25.44
CA PRO A 388 -12.46 1.32 -26.59
C PRO A 388 -12.13 2.80 -26.80
N LEU A 389 -10.89 3.10 -27.07
CA LEU A 389 -10.44 4.44 -27.44
C LEU A 389 -10.90 4.73 -28.89
N PRO A 390 -11.61 5.86 -29.16
CA PRO A 390 -12.03 6.20 -30.50
C PRO A 390 -10.87 6.32 -31.48
N ALA A 391 -11.06 5.90 -32.73
CA ALA A 391 -10.02 5.89 -33.76
C ALA A 391 -9.53 7.29 -34.17
N ASP A 392 -10.34 8.33 -33.95
CA ASP A 392 -10.00 9.74 -34.17
C ASP A 392 -9.14 10.33 -33.04
N ASN A 393 -8.94 9.61 -31.94
CA ASN A 393 -8.07 10.06 -30.86
C ASN A 393 -6.62 10.11 -31.31
N PRO A 394 -5.89 11.24 -31.10
CA PRO A 394 -4.50 11.38 -31.53
C PRO A 394 -3.58 10.30 -30.93
N ALA A 395 -3.84 9.82 -29.72
CA ALA A 395 -3.05 8.76 -29.08
C ALA A 395 -3.27 7.41 -29.79
N TYR A 396 -4.50 7.13 -30.25
CA TYR A 396 -4.81 5.96 -31.08
C TYR A 396 -4.09 6.03 -32.42
N GLN A 397 -4.19 7.18 -33.12
CA GLN A 397 -3.54 7.38 -34.44
C GLN A 397 -2.03 7.24 -34.37
N ALA A 398 -1.40 7.76 -33.30
CA ALA A 398 0.04 7.63 -33.10
C ALA A 398 0.47 6.16 -32.82
N ALA A 399 -0.39 5.36 -32.21
CA ALA A 399 -0.13 3.94 -31.92
C ALA A 399 -0.53 3.04 -33.09
N ALA A 400 -1.56 3.39 -33.86
CA ALA A 400 -2.09 2.63 -35.00
C ALA A 400 -1.10 2.57 -36.20
N ALA A 401 0.02 3.27 -36.16
CA ALA A 401 1.13 3.06 -37.11
C ALA A 401 1.74 1.64 -36.98
N ASP A 402 1.54 0.97 -35.83
CA ASP A 402 1.92 -0.43 -35.66
C ASP A 402 0.71 -1.32 -36.08
N PRO A 403 0.89 -2.23 -37.09
CA PRO A 403 -0.19 -3.14 -37.54
C PRO A 403 -0.77 -4.06 -36.47
N ALA A 404 -0.06 -4.27 -35.37
CA ALA A 404 -0.52 -5.07 -34.24
C ALA A 404 -1.58 -4.36 -33.38
N VAL A 405 -1.80 -3.06 -33.56
CA VAL A 405 -2.76 -2.27 -32.78
C VAL A 405 -4.17 -2.43 -33.33
N HIS A 406 -4.96 -3.30 -32.70
CA HIS A 406 -6.36 -3.51 -33.08
C HIS A 406 -7.34 -2.66 -32.27
N THR A 407 -7.13 -2.55 -30.95
CA THR A 407 -8.01 -1.79 -30.06
C THR A 407 -7.21 -1.28 -28.85
N LEU A 408 -7.27 0.00 -28.60
CA LEU A 408 -6.80 0.61 -27.35
C LEU A 408 -7.99 0.90 -26.45
N TYR A 409 -7.77 0.97 -25.16
CA TYR A 409 -8.82 1.25 -24.17
C TYR A 409 -8.50 2.51 -23.36
N ARG A 410 -9.56 3.20 -22.93
CA ARG A 410 -9.51 4.33 -22.00
C ARG A 410 -10.19 3.99 -20.68
N SER A 411 -9.78 4.67 -19.62
CA SER A 411 -10.40 4.61 -18.30
C SER A 411 -11.57 5.60 -18.25
N ILE A 412 -12.74 5.16 -17.75
CA ILE A 412 -13.91 6.03 -17.58
C ILE A 412 -14.13 6.34 -16.10
N GLY A 413 -14.33 5.34 -15.28
CA GLY A 413 -14.70 5.42 -13.89
C GLY A 413 -16.09 4.89 -13.62
N CYS A 414 -16.22 4.12 -12.53
CA CYS A 414 -17.51 3.60 -12.05
C CYS A 414 -17.43 3.31 -10.55
N ARG A 415 -18.55 2.94 -9.94
CA ARG A 415 -18.59 2.58 -8.51
C ARG A 415 -17.66 1.42 -8.13
N ALA A 416 -17.39 0.46 -9.03
CA ALA A 416 -16.51 -0.68 -8.75
C ALA A 416 -15.03 -0.30 -8.62
N CYS A 417 -14.62 0.85 -9.15
CA CYS A 417 -13.27 1.38 -9.09
C CYS A 417 -13.18 2.75 -8.39
N ASP A 418 -14.17 3.12 -7.57
CA ASP A 418 -14.25 4.42 -6.90
C ASP A 418 -14.03 5.60 -7.87
N ASN A 419 -14.63 5.51 -9.08
CA ASN A 419 -14.56 6.46 -10.18
C ASN A 419 -13.13 6.73 -10.72
N SER A 420 -12.13 5.93 -10.35
CA SER A 420 -10.75 6.08 -10.84
C SER A 420 -10.54 5.58 -12.28
N GLY A 421 -11.40 4.69 -12.77
CA GLY A 421 -11.22 3.97 -14.03
C GLY A 421 -10.19 2.84 -13.96
N PHE A 422 -9.53 2.64 -12.80
CA PHE A 422 -8.51 1.62 -12.56
C PHE A 422 -8.82 0.79 -11.33
N LYS A 423 -8.37 -0.47 -11.32
CA LYS A 423 -8.48 -1.34 -10.15
C LYS A 423 -7.38 -2.40 -10.14
N GLY A 424 -6.47 -2.28 -9.17
CA GLY A 424 -5.30 -3.14 -9.07
C GLY A 424 -4.12 -2.65 -9.90
N ARG A 425 -3.01 -3.38 -9.79
CA ARG A 425 -1.73 -3.03 -10.44
C ARG A 425 -1.12 -4.25 -11.09
N THR A 426 -0.34 -4.03 -12.15
CA THR A 426 0.45 -5.04 -12.85
C THR A 426 1.89 -4.56 -12.99
N VAL A 427 2.85 -5.47 -13.02
CA VAL A 427 4.26 -5.09 -13.26
C VAL A 427 4.46 -4.73 -14.73
N ILE A 428 5.22 -3.67 -14.98
CA ILE A 428 5.88 -3.41 -16.24
C ILE A 428 7.36 -3.55 -15.95
N TYR A 429 8.07 -4.32 -16.76
CA TYR A 429 9.42 -4.76 -16.43
C TYR A 429 10.28 -4.87 -17.68
N GLU A 430 11.57 -5.04 -17.47
CA GLU A 430 12.57 -5.48 -18.44
C GLU A 430 13.49 -6.48 -17.76
N ILE A 431 13.96 -7.48 -18.48
CA ILE A 431 14.81 -8.55 -17.99
C ILE A 431 16.11 -8.55 -18.78
N LEU A 432 17.20 -8.24 -18.10
CA LEU A 432 18.55 -8.28 -18.66
C LEU A 432 19.25 -9.58 -18.24
N LYS A 433 19.50 -10.48 -19.19
CA LYS A 433 20.36 -11.66 -19.01
C LYS A 433 21.80 -11.27 -19.30
N VAL A 434 22.70 -11.46 -18.34
CA VAL A 434 24.10 -11.09 -18.47
C VAL A 434 24.86 -12.21 -19.18
N ASN A 435 24.85 -12.15 -20.51
CA ASN A 435 25.53 -13.09 -21.39
C ASN A 435 27.05 -12.80 -21.50
N ARG A 436 27.77 -13.64 -22.24
CA ARG A 436 29.22 -13.49 -22.45
C ARG A 436 29.60 -12.12 -22.99
N ARG A 437 28.86 -11.59 -24.01
CA ARG A 437 29.16 -10.31 -24.62
C ARG A 437 29.01 -9.15 -23.62
N ILE A 438 27.96 -9.16 -22.85
CA ILE A 438 27.73 -8.17 -21.80
C ILE A 438 28.81 -8.25 -20.73
N ARG A 439 29.23 -9.46 -20.30
CA ARG A 439 30.34 -9.65 -19.35
C ARG A 439 31.65 -9.03 -19.85
N GLU A 440 31.96 -9.19 -21.16
CA GLU A 440 33.15 -8.60 -21.77
C GLU A 440 33.09 -7.05 -21.76
N LEU A 441 31.90 -6.46 -21.99
CA LEU A 441 31.68 -5.02 -21.95
C LEU A 441 31.80 -4.47 -20.53
N ILE A 442 31.21 -5.15 -19.54
CA ILE A 442 31.35 -4.80 -18.12
C ILE A 442 32.81 -4.74 -17.71
N ASN A 443 33.59 -5.77 -18.05
CA ASN A 443 35.02 -5.85 -17.74
C ASN A 443 35.85 -4.74 -18.39
N LYS A 444 35.41 -4.28 -19.56
CA LYS A 444 36.03 -3.16 -20.27
C LYS A 444 35.55 -1.80 -19.78
N ARG A 445 34.64 -1.75 -18.85
CA ARG A 445 33.96 -0.52 -18.39
C ARG A 445 33.35 0.25 -19.57
N ALA A 446 32.71 -0.48 -20.49
CA ALA A 446 32.07 0.10 -21.66
C ALA A 446 30.90 1.04 -21.24
N SER A 447 30.48 1.88 -22.18
CA SER A 447 29.38 2.81 -21.94
C SER A 447 28.04 2.08 -21.72
N ILE A 448 27.07 2.75 -21.05
CA ILE A 448 25.70 2.23 -20.90
C ILE A 448 25.10 1.89 -22.26
N ASP A 449 25.32 2.75 -23.27
CA ASP A 449 24.79 2.57 -24.62
C ASP A 449 25.35 1.31 -25.30
N ASP A 450 26.66 1.03 -25.14
CA ASP A 450 27.26 -0.20 -25.67
C ASP A 450 26.68 -1.46 -25.01
N ILE A 451 26.49 -1.44 -23.71
CA ILE A 451 25.89 -2.56 -22.99
C ILE A 451 24.41 -2.74 -23.36
N LEU A 452 23.66 -1.63 -23.49
CA LEU A 452 22.27 -1.65 -23.94
C LEU A 452 22.15 -2.19 -25.36
N GLN A 453 22.99 -1.75 -26.27
CA GLN A 453 22.97 -2.24 -27.66
C GLN A 453 23.24 -3.75 -27.69
N ALA A 454 24.27 -4.21 -26.97
CA ALA A 454 24.57 -5.64 -26.87
C ALA A 454 23.43 -6.46 -26.23
N ALA A 455 22.69 -5.86 -25.31
CA ALA A 455 21.49 -6.48 -24.74
C ALA A 455 20.37 -6.59 -25.78
N ILE A 456 20.09 -5.51 -26.52
CA ILE A 456 19.08 -5.47 -27.60
C ILE A 456 19.40 -6.50 -28.69
N ASP A 457 20.65 -6.58 -29.11
CA ASP A 457 21.11 -7.56 -30.10
C ASP A 457 20.90 -9.02 -29.65
N ASN A 458 20.75 -9.23 -28.32
CA ASN A 458 20.49 -10.52 -27.69
C ASN A 458 19.04 -10.69 -27.22
N GLY A 459 18.10 -9.92 -27.77
CA GLY A 459 16.66 -10.07 -27.51
C GLY A 459 16.16 -9.37 -26.25
N PHE A 460 16.92 -8.42 -25.67
CA PHE A 460 16.43 -7.61 -24.58
C PHE A 460 15.29 -6.67 -25.02
N HIS A 461 14.24 -6.67 -24.27
CA HIS A 461 13.09 -5.78 -24.44
C HIS A 461 12.99 -4.83 -23.27
N GLY A 462 13.10 -3.53 -23.54
CA GLY A 462 12.91 -2.50 -22.51
C GLY A 462 11.47 -2.44 -22.00
N MET A 463 11.28 -1.81 -20.83
CA MET A 463 9.96 -1.68 -20.16
C MET A 463 8.87 -1.12 -21.07
N ASN A 464 9.22 -0.25 -22.02
CA ASN A 464 8.27 0.32 -22.97
C ASN A 464 7.63 -0.74 -23.88
N VAL A 465 8.39 -1.75 -24.28
CA VAL A 465 7.91 -2.84 -25.14
C VAL A 465 6.91 -3.69 -24.37
N ILE A 466 7.26 -4.10 -23.15
CA ILE A 466 6.36 -4.86 -22.26
C ILE A 466 5.13 -4.03 -21.90
N GLY A 467 5.32 -2.75 -21.59
CA GLY A 467 4.22 -1.82 -21.35
C GLY A 467 3.26 -1.75 -22.53
N MET A 468 3.78 -1.65 -23.75
CA MET A 468 2.97 -1.61 -24.97
C MET A 468 2.23 -2.93 -25.21
N LYS A 469 2.88 -4.10 -25.01
CA LYS A 469 2.19 -5.40 -25.04
C LYS A 469 0.96 -5.41 -24.12
N LYS A 470 1.07 -4.86 -22.90
CA LYS A 470 -0.05 -4.77 -21.94
C LYS A 470 -1.13 -3.77 -22.36
N VAL A 471 -0.77 -2.70 -23.01
CA VAL A 471 -1.75 -1.77 -23.62
C VAL A 471 -2.55 -2.47 -24.70
N LEU A 472 -1.90 -3.21 -25.58
CA LEU A 472 -2.56 -3.99 -26.65
C LEU A 472 -3.48 -5.10 -26.12
N LEU A 473 -3.12 -5.71 -24.99
CA LEU A 473 -3.96 -6.67 -24.28
C LEU A 473 -5.13 -6.01 -23.53
N GLY A 474 -5.24 -4.67 -23.55
CA GLY A 474 -6.29 -3.93 -22.83
C GLY A 474 -6.20 -4.04 -21.31
N ILE A 475 -5.00 -4.27 -20.77
CA ILE A 475 -4.71 -4.38 -19.34
C ILE A 475 -4.54 -2.98 -18.73
N THR A 476 -3.85 -2.08 -19.44
CA THR A 476 -3.57 -0.71 -18.98
C THR A 476 -3.74 0.29 -20.12
N THR A 477 -3.54 1.58 -19.87
CA THR A 477 -3.63 2.62 -20.91
C THR A 477 -2.26 3.04 -21.41
N LEU A 478 -2.25 3.64 -22.61
CA LEU A 478 -1.04 4.19 -23.22
C LEU A 478 -0.47 5.35 -22.38
N GLU A 479 -1.35 6.17 -21.78
CA GLU A 479 -0.97 7.29 -20.92
C GLU A 479 -0.25 6.80 -19.66
N GLU A 480 -0.73 5.71 -19.06
CA GLU A 480 -0.11 5.11 -17.86
C GLU A 480 1.32 4.65 -18.20
N VAL A 481 1.50 3.91 -19.29
CA VAL A 481 2.83 3.45 -19.74
C VAL A 481 3.76 4.61 -20.04
N ARG A 482 3.30 5.63 -20.77
CA ARG A 482 4.10 6.83 -21.06
C ARG A 482 4.50 7.60 -19.81
N SER A 483 3.63 7.68 -18.84
CA SER A 483 3.93 8.33 -17.55
C SER A 483 5.05 7.61 -16.81
N LEU A 484 5.04 6.28 -16.81
CA LEU A 484 6.07 5.46 -16.18
C LEU A 484 7.41 5.55 -16.93
N ALA A 485 7.39 5.61 -18.26
CA ALA A 485 8.59 5.75 -19.06
C ALA A 485 9.28 7.12 -18.88
N ARG A 486 8.51 8.22 -18.78
CA ARG A 486 9.06 9.57 -18.53
C ARG A 486 9.75 9.71 -17.17
N SER A 487 9.33 8.93 -16.19
CA SER A 487 9.98 8.92 -14.88
C SER A 487 11.23 8.02 -14.83
N ALA A 488 11.60 7.39 -15.95
CA ALA A 488 12.83 6.59 -16.11
C ALA A 488 13.99 7.41 -16.69
N ASN A 489 13.69 8.51 -17.40
CA ASN A 489 14.65 9.49 -17.88
C ASN A 489 14.79 10.63 -16.85
#